data_a1d291008af61f05097b8daa81275f04
#
_entry.id   a1d291008af61f05097b8daa81275f04
#
_cell.length_a   1.000
_cell.length_b   1.000
_cell.length_c   1.000
_cell.angle_alpha   90.00
_cell.angle_beta   90.00
_cell.angle_gamma   90.00
#
_symmetry.space_group_name_H-M   'P 1'
#
loop_
_entity.id
_entity.type
_entity.pdbx_description
1 polymer ?
#
loop_
_entity_poly.entity_id
_entity_poly.type
_entity_poly.pdbx_seq_one_letter_code
_entity_poly.pdbx_strand_id
1 'polypeptide(L)'
;MIGALAGDTIGSIYEFHNTKDYNFPLFDERSNYTDDSVMSMAVAWWLLTDKEHTFQKLEDAMVAFGKNCPCPMGGYGGGFHKWLFFPKALNNPFGDAPYESSTGRKPYGSWGNGSAMRVSAVGWFFDTLEETERIAKMSAEITHNHPEGIKGAQATAAAIFLARTGKTKEEIREYIENTYGYDLHKSWEDWHWVYYWQSSCQGTVPQAIIAFLDSTGFEDAIRKAVSLGGDSDTLACITGAIAEAFYGGVPDLIAQKVTYNLPKVFYQIIDGMKEETAYGVLKPSNNYDLERFLKAQVYDYDTALRELRAGQKQSHWIWYIFPQMKGLGHSYNANYYGISGREEAKAYLEHETLGARLREATETILSIEGKSIQEIMPGIDALKFKSSMTLFDLVSPGDIFAQVIDRFFSGSRDMKTVKMLSE
;
A
#
# COMPACT_ATOMS: atom_id res chain seq x y z
N MET A 1 -7.84 4.96 4.45
CA MET A 1 -8.22 6.33 4.04
C MET A 1 -7.04 7.30 4.03
N ILE A 2 -6.21 7.34 5.07
CA ILE A 2 -4.97 8.15 5.07
C ILE A 2 -4.04 7.70 3.96
N GLY A 3 -4.03 6.40 3.61
CA GLY A 3 -3.24 5.87 2.51
C GLY A 3 -3.61 6.43 1.13
N ALA A 4 -4.90 6.65 0.88
CA ALA A 4 -5.36 7.33 -0.33
C ALA A 4 -4.85 8.78 -0.38
N LEU A 5 -5.05 9.53 0.71
CA LEU A 5 -4.57 10.91 0.82
C LEU A 5 -3.04 11.00 0.72
N ALA A 6 -2.34 10.01 1.28
CA ALA A 6 -0.88 9.96 1.20
C ALA A 6 -0.39 9.72 -0.23
N GLY A 7 -1.01 8.79 -0.94
CA GLY A 7 -0.71 8.53 -2.34
C GLY A 7 -0.95 9.77 -3.20
N ASP A 8 -2.12 10.38 -3.08
CA ASP A 8 -2.51 11.62 -3.74
C ASP A 8 -1.48 12.74 -3.47
N THR A 9 -1.24 13.07 -2.18
CA THR A 9 -0.32 14.16 -1.81
C THR A 9 1.11 13.92 -2.29
N ILE A 10 1.60 12.67 -2.21
CA ILE A 10 2.96 12.32 -2.67
C ILE A 10 3.03 12.35 -4.20
N GLY A 11 2.01 11.85 -4.89
CA GLY A 11 1.93 11.81 -6.35
C GLY A 11 1.71 13.16 -7.00
N SER A 12 1.08 14.11 -6.30
CA SER A 12 0.63 15.40 -6.82
C SER A 12 1.68 16.23 -7.55
N ILE A 13 2.91 16.25 -7.05
CA ILE A 13 4.02 17.00 -7.67
C ILE A 13 4.60 16.30 -8.90
N TYR A 14 4.29 15.03 -9.08
CA TYR A 14 4.76 14.19 -10.18
C TYR A 14 3.71 13.98 -11.27
N GLU A 15 2.48 14.42 -11.09
CA GLU A 15 1.39 14.30 -12.07
C GLU A 15 1.78 14.88 -13.44
N PHE A 16 2.22 16.13 -13.49
CA PHE A 16 2.65 16.80 -14.72
C PHE A 16 4.17 16.85 -14.91
N HIS A 17 4.94 16.33 -13.95
CA HIS A 17 6.41 16.27 -13.94
C HIS A 17 6.85 14.86 -13.60
N ASN A 18 6.42 13.90 -14.43
CA ASN A 18 6.62 12.47 -14.17
C ASN A 18 8.07 12.12 -13.85
N THR A 19 8.24 11.19 -12.94
CA THR A 19 9.53 10.58 -12.61
C THR A 19 9.50 9.08 -12.89
N LYS A 20 10.63 8.54 -13.34
CA LYS A 20 10.91 7.11 -13.40
C LYS A 20 11.92 6.69 -12.32
N ASP A 21 12.42 7.63 -11.54
CA ASP A 21 13.30 7.34 -10.42
C ASP A 21 12.49 6.79 -9.23
N TYR A 22 12.71 5.54 -8.88
CA TYR A 22 12.10 4.92 -7.70
C TYR A 22 12.48 5.63 -6.39
N ASN A 23 13.68 6.23 -6.32
CA ASN A 23 14.19 6.89 -5.12
C ASN A 23 13.84 8.39 -5.05
N PHE A 24 12.79 8.81 -5.74
CA PHE A 24 12.32 10.20 -5.71
C PHE A 24 12.04 10.68 -4.27
N PRO A 25 12.17 11.99 -3.96
CA PRO A 25 11.72 12.58 -2.69
C PRO A 25 10.21 12.39 -2.51
N LEU A 26 9.77 11.79 -1.37
CA LEU A 26 8.33 11.57 -1.11
C LEU A 26 7.55 12.87 -0.99
N PHE A 27 8.17 13.92 -0.45
CA PHE A 27 7.55 15.22 -0.24
C PHE A 27 8.50 16.33 -0.63
N ASP A 28 7.93 17.42 -1.14
CA ASP A 28 8.57 18.72 -1.22
C ASP A 28 7.60 19.83 -0.75
N GLU A 29 8.01 21.11 -0.83
CA GLU A 29 7.20 22.24 -0.37
C GLU A 29 5.89 22.42 -1.17
N ARG A 30 5.79 21.84 -2.36
CA ARG A 30 4.63 21.93 -3.26
C ARG A 30 3.65 20.78 -3.06
N SER A 31 4.08 19.70 -2.37
CA SER A 31 3.22 18.54 -2.15
C SER A 31 1.92 18.94 -1.45
N ASN A 32 0.80 18.67 -2.07
CA ASN A 32 -0.52 18.99 -1.54
C ASN A 32 -1.55 17.97 -2.04
N TYR A 33 -2.69 17.89 -1.37
CA TYR A 33 -3.79 17.06 -1.83
C TYR A 33 -4.45 17.65 -3.09
N THR A 34 -4.99 16.78 -3.94
CA THR A 34 -5.65 17.11 -5.20
C THR A 34 -7.17 16.87 -5.11
N ASP A 35 -7.85 16.83 -6.26
CA ASP A 35 -9.26 16.45 -6.33
C ASP A 35 -9.49 14.99 -5.91
N ASP A 36 -8.50 14.12 -5.97
CA ASP A 36 -8.55 12.74 -5.47
C ASP A 36 -8.93 12.72 -3.99
N SER A 37 -8.21 13.46 -3.16
CA SER A 37 -8.53 13.58 -1.73
C SER A 37 -9.85 14.28 -1.48
N VAL A 38 -10.12 15.38 -2.18
CA VAL A 38 -11.37 16.14 -2.01
C VAL A 38 -12.58 15.26 -2.29
N MET A 39 -12.55 14.48 -3.36
CA MET A 39 -13.68 13.61 -3.73
C MET A 39 -13.73 12.32 -2.88
N SER A 40 -12.57 11.80 -2.44
CA SER A 40 -12.54 10.71 -1.45
C SER A 40 -13.22 11.13 -0.14
N MET A 41 -12.96 12.34 0.33
CA MET A 41 -13.62 12.87 1.54
C MET A 41 -15.10 13.16 1.32
N ALA A 42 -15.51 13.59 0.12
CA ALA A 42 -16.91 13.75 -0.20
C ALA A 42 -17.70 12.44 -0.14
N VAL A 43 -17.12 11.35 -0.67
CA VAL A 43 -17.71 10.00 -0.59
C VAL A 43 -17.76 9.51 0.87
N ALA A 44 -16.67 9.68 1.62
CA ALA A 44 -16.64 9.31 3.03
C ALA A 44 -17.68 10.09 3.87
N TRP A 45 -17.81 11.39 3.64
CA TRP A 45 -18.83 12.22 4.26
C TRP A 45 -20.24 11.72 3.98
N TRP A 46 -20.53 11.39 2.73
CA TRP A 46 -21.82 10.82 2.35
C TRP A 46 -22.12 9.52 3.13
N LEU A 47 -21.17 8.58 3.17
CA LEU A 47 -21.32 7.31 3.89
C LEU A 47 -21.64 7.53 5.38
N LEU A 48 -20.98 8.49 6.03
CA LEU A 48 -21.18 8.78 7.45
C LEU A 48 -22.50 9.48 7.74
N THR A 49 -22.97 10.33 6.83
CA THR A 49 -24.10 11.22 7.11
C THR A 49 -25.43 10.76 6.52
N ASP A 50 -25.41 9.85 5.54
CA ASP A 50 -26.61 9.29 4.90
C ASP A 50 -26.68 7.77 5.12
N LYS A 51 -27.44 7.35 6.11
CA LYS A 51 -27.59 5.90 6.44
C LYS A 51 -28.34 5.11 5.36
N GLU A 52 -29.10 5.76 4.49
CA GLU A 52 -29.81 5.14 3.37
C GLU A 52 -28.95 5.06 2.11
N HIS A 53 -27.83 5.74 2.09
CA HIS A 53 -26.90 5.82 0.96
C HIS A 53 -27.59 6.18 -0.35
N THR A 54 -28.29 7.32 -0.38
CA THR A 54 -29.04 7.78 -1.54
C THR A 54 -28.16 8.51 -2.57
N PHE A 55 -28.51 8.43 -3.84
CA PHE A 55 -27.82 9.16 -4.91
C PHE A 55 -27.88 10.68 -4.71
N GLN A 56 -29.02 11.21 -4.24
CA GLN A 56 -29.17 12.66 -4.06
C GLN A 56 -28.21 13.18 -2.98
N LYS A 57 -28.02 12.45 -1.88
CA LYS A 57 -27.09 12.85 -0.82
C LYS A 57 -25.64 12.72 -1.24
N LEU A 58 -25.31 11.73 -2.07
CA LEU A 58 -24.00 11.63 -2.69
C LEU A 58 -23.73 12.83 -3.62
N GLU A 59 -24.69 13.20 -4.46
CA GLU A 59 -24.62 14.41 -5.29
C GLU A 59 -24.37 15.65 -4.43
N ASP A 60 -25.19 15.83 -3.39
CA ASP A 60 -25.09 16.96 -2.47
C ASP A 60 -23.70 17.06 -1.84
N ALA A 61 -23.15 15.93 -1.36
CA ALA A 61 -21.82 15.87 -0.79
C ALA A 61 -20.73 16.23 -1.80
N MET A 62 -20.73 15.62 -2.97
CA MET A 62 -19.72 15.89 -4.01
C MET A 62 -19.77 17.35 -4.47
N VAL A 63 -20.98 17.91 -4.63
CA VAL A 63 -21.16 19.31 -5.01
C VAL A 63 -20.70 20.26 -3.90
N ALA A 64 -20.99 19.95 -2.64
CA ALA A 64 -20.56 20.76 -1.50
C ALA A 64 -19.02 20.78 -1.39
N PHE A 65 -18.36 19.62 -1.43
CA PHE A 65 -16.90 19.53 -1.37
C PHE A 65 -16.24 20.20 -2.59
N GLY A 66 -16.76 19.96 -3.80
CA GLY A 66 -16.24 20.58 -5.00
C GLY A 66 -16.37 22.11 -5.00
N LYS A 67 -17.48 22.66 -4.49
CA LYS A 67 -17.64 24.11 -4.36
C LYS A 67 -16.80 24.74 -3.26
N ASN A 68 -16.51 24.00 -2.19
CA ASN A 68 -15.63 24.45 -1.12
C ASN A 68 -14.16 24.40 -1.50
N CYS A 69 -13.80 23.56 -2.47
CA CYS A 69 -12.46 23.45 -3.08
C CYS A 69 -12.57 23.56 -4.62
N PRO A 70 -12.87 24.75 -5.17
CA PRO A 70 -13.17 24.88 -6.60
C PRO A 70 -11.96 24.73 -7.52
N CYS A 71 -10.76 24.89 -7.00
CA CYS A 71 -9.48 24.80 -7.73
C CYS A 71 -8.46 23.99 -6.90
N PRO A 72 -8.66 22.68 -6.74
CA PRO A 72 -7.62 21.87 -6.11
C PRO A 72 -6.35 21.84 -6.95
N MET A 73 -5.24 21.41 -6.39
CA MET A 73 -4.03 21.16 -7.17
C MET A 73 -4.34 20.15 -8.29
N GLY A 74 -3.78 20.32 -9.48
CA GLY A 74 -4.12 19.51 -10.66
C GLY A 74 -5.44 19.87 -11.33
N GLY A 75 -6.44 20.29 -10.54
CA GLY A 75 -7.78 20.66 -11.00
C GLY A 75 -8.69 19.45 -11.24
N TYR A 76 -9.99 19.71 -11.37
CA TYR A 76 -10.95 18.68 -11.74
C TYR A 76 -10.86 18.33 -13.23
N GLY A 77 -10.95 17.05 -13.58
CA GLY A 77 -11.10 16.62 -14.96
C GLY A 77 -12.27 17.34 -15.66
N GLY A 78 -12.11 17.71 -16.94
CA GLY A 78 -13.02 18.63 -17.63
C GLY A 78 -14.50 18.22 -17.65
N GLY A 79 -14.80 16.91 -17.70
CA GLY A 79 -16.17 16.39 -17.57
C GLY A 79 -16.74 16.60 -16.17
N PHE A 80 -15.95 16.29 -15.14
CA PHE A 80 -16.36 16.44 -13.75
C PHE A 80 -16.49 17.92 -13.36
N HIS A 81 -15.60 18.79 -13.82
CA HIS A 81 -15.70 20.23 -13.64
C HIS A 81 -17.03 20.78 -14.19
N LYS A 82 -17.42 20.35 -15.41
CA LYS A 82 -18.72 20.73 -15.98
C LYS A 82 -19.87 20.20 -15.14
N TRP A 83 -19.80 18.97 -14.67
CA TRP A 83 -20.81 18.35 -13.81
C TRP A 83 -20.99 19.12 -12.49
N LEU A 84 -19.89 19.58 -11.88
CA LEU A 84 -19.92 20.37 -10.65
C LEU A 84 -20.52 21.77 -10.86
N PHE A 85 -20.04 22.50 -11.86
CA PHE A 85 -20.29 23.93 -11.98
C PHE A 85 -21.28 24.30 -13.10
N PHE A 86 -21.40 23.47 -14.11
CA PHE A 86 -22.22 23.75 -15.31
C PHE A 86 -23.05 22.53 -15.75
N PRO A 87 -23.90 21.95 -14.86
CA PRO A 87 -24.56 20.66 -15.09
C PRO A 87 -25.44 20.63 -16.34
N LYS A 88 -26.02 21.76 -16.75
CA LYS A 88 -26.86 21.86 -17.97
C LYS A 88 -26.07 21.73 -19.28
N ALA A 89 -24.75 21.81 -19.24
CA ALA A 89 -23.88 21.71 -20.39
C ALA A 89 -23.45 20.28 -20.76
N LEU A 90 -23.87 19.29 -19.97
CA LEU A 90 -23.51 17.89 -20.18
C LEU A 90 -24.63 17.12 -20.86
N ASN A 91 -24.27 16.37 -21.90
CA ASN A 91 -25.12 15.35 -22.50
C ASN A 91 -24.67 13.97 -22.02
N ASN A 92 -25.62 13.11 -21.66
CA ASN A 92 -25.32 11.73 -21.32
C ASN A 92 -25.43 10.82 -22.55
N PRO A 93 -24.34 10.31 -23.11
CA PRO A 93 -24.37 9.39 -24.25
C PRO A 93 -24.65 7.92 -23.86
N PHE A 94 -24.66 7.57 -22.55
CA PHE A 94 -24.72 6.20 -22.04
C PHE A 94 -25.92 5.93 -21.13
N GLY A 95 -27.12 6.05 -21.67
CA GLY A 95 -28.33 5.62 -21.00
C GLY A 95 -28.91 6.60 -19.98
N ASP A 96 -29.86 6.12 -19.22
CA ASP A 96 -30.62 6.92 -18.26
C ASP A 96 -29.83 7.18 -16.98
N ALA A 97 -30.14 8.27 -16.30
CA ALA A 97 -29.61 8.55 -14.99
C ALA A 97 -30.16 7.52 -13.96
N PRO A 98 -29.36 7.04 -13.02
CA PRO A 98 -29.80 6.07 -12.02
C PRO A 98 -30.80 6.65 -11.01
N TYR A 99 -31.00 7.97 -11.03
CA TYR A 99 -31.92 8.70 -10.17
C TYR A 99 -32.32 10.01 -10.81
N GLU A 100 -33.40 10.62 -10.30
CA GLU A 100 -33.83 11.97 -10.68
C GLU A 100 -33.18 13.02 -9.75
N SER A 101 -32.19 13.74 -10.28
CA SER A 101 -31.47 14.77 -9.53
C SER A 101 -32.36 16.01 -9.30
N SER A 102 -32.45 16.47 -8.06
CA SER A 102 -33.13 17.73 -7.71
C SER A 102 -32.48 18.99 -8.35
N THR A 103 -31.21 18.86 -8.78
CA THR A 103 -30.44 19.93 -9.43
C THR A 103 -30.38 19.79 -10.94
N GLY A 104 -30.93 18.71 -11.49
CA GLY A 104 -30.92 18.39 -12.91
C GLY A 104 -29.56 17.84 -13.41
N ARG A 105 -28.67 17.44 -12.51
CA ARG A 105 -27.41 16.76 -12.86
C ARG A 105 -27.69 15.37 -13.41
N LYS A 106 -26.87 14.96 -14.37
CA LYS A 106 -26.92 13.64 -14.97
C LYS A 106 -25.51 13.09 -15.08
N PRO A 107 -25.32 11.76 -14.99
CA PRO A 107 -24.05 11.14 -15.33
C PRO A 107 -23.71 11.43 -16.80
N TYR A 108 -22.43 11.44 -17.13
CA TYR A 108 -21.96 11.82 -18.46
C TYR A 108 -21.14 10.73 -19.15
N GLY A 109 -21.33 9.47 -18.75
CA GLY A 109 -20.71 8.32 -19.42
C GLY A 109 -19.19 8.25 -19.28
N SER A 110 -18.62 8.83 -18.23
CA SER A 110 -17.18 8.79 -18.03
C SER A 110 -16.68 7.36 -17.77
N TRP A 111 -15.54 7.03 -18.34
CA TRP A 111 -14.72 5.86 -18.01
C TRP A 111 -13.39 6.27 -17.36
N GLY A 112 -13.28 7.53 -16.97
CA GLY A 112 -12.11 8.08 -16.27
C GLY A 112 -11.86 7.43 -14.92
N ASN A 113 -10.62 7.52 -14.44
CA ASN A 113 -10.18 6.96 -13.18
C ASN A 113 -10.75 7.68 -11.93
N GLY A 114 -11.43 8.81 -12.14
CA GLY A 114 -12.09 9.60 -11.09
C GLY A 114 -13.15 8.86 -10.26
N SER A 115 -13.71 7.75 -10.74
CA SER A 115 -14.57 6.88 -9.93
C SER A 115 -13.77 5.98 -9.00
N ALA A 116 -12.59 5.52 -9.42
CA ALA A 116 -11.72 4.63 -8.66
C ALA A 116 -10.93 5.39 -7.59
N MET A 117 -10.42 6.60 -7.90
CA MET A 117 -9.64 7.40 -6.97
C MET A 117 -10.39 7.74 -5.68
N ARG A 118 -11.71 8.03 -5.81
CA ARG A 118 -12.54 8.52 -4.69
C ARG A 118 -13.23 7.45 -3.86
N VAL A 119 -13.10 6.17 -4.23
CA VAL A 119 -13.91 5.08 -3.67
C VAL A 119 -13.33 4.47 -2.39
N SER A 120 -12.17 4.95 -1.92
CA SER A 120 -11.41 4.33 -0.82
C SER A 120 -12.24 4.10 0.45
N ALA A 121 -13.10 5.06 0.83
CA ALA A 121 -13.96 4.95 1.99
C ALA A 121 -14.95 3.77 1.90
N VAL A 122 -15.46 3.47 0.70
CA VAL A 122 -16.42 2.37 0.48
C VAL A 122 -15.78 1.02 0.82
N GLY A 123 -14.51 0.81 0.47
CA GLY A 123 -13.78 -0.41 0.81
C GLY A 123 -13.62 -0.66 2.31
N TRP A 124 -13.76 0.38 3.13
CA TRP A 124 -13.68 0.32 4.59
C TRP A 124 -15.03 0.20 5.31
N PHE A 125 -16.11 0.67 4.69
CA PHE A 125 -17.36 0.97 5.40
C PHE A 125 -18.24 -0.26 5.65
N PHE A 126 -18.31 -1.23 4.73
CA PHE A 126 -19.26 -2.33 4.77
C PHE A 126 -18.64 -3.64 5.23
N ASP A 127 -19.45 -4.50 5.89
CA ASP A 127 -18.99 -5.79 6.41
C ASP A 127 -19.01 -6.92 5.37
N THR A 128 -19.61 -6.71 4.21
CA THR A 128 -19.66 -7.70 3.12
C THR A 128 -19.09 -7.15 1.82
N LEU A 129 -18.46 -8.02 1.05
CA LEU A 129 -17.92 -7.67 -0.26
C LEU A 129 -19.03 -7.28 -1.24
N GLU A 130 -20.16 -7.98 -1.21
CA GLU A 130 -21.33 -7.70 -2.05
C GLU A 130 -21.84 -6.26 -1.85
N GLU A 131 -21.99 -5.84 -0.60
CA GLU A 131 -22.45 -4.49 -0.29
C GLU A 131 -21.39 -3.44 -0.65
N THR A 132 -20.11 -3.75 -0.42
CA THR A 132 -18.98 -2.91 -0.85
C THR A 132 -19.03 -2.67 -2.36
N GLU A 133 -19.20 -3.71 -3.16
CA GLU A 133 -19.27 -3.61 -4.61
C GLU A 133 -20.53 -2.89 -5.09
N ARG A 134 -21.68 -3.12 -4.42
CA ARG A 134 -22.93 -2.44 -4.72
C ARG A 134 -22.81 -0.92 -4.51
N ILE A 135 -22.25 -0.49 -3.40
CA ILE A 135 -22.08 0.93 -3.08
C ILE A 135 -20.95 1.57 -3.91
N ALA A 136 -19.88 0.82 -4.23
CA ALA A 136 -18.85 1.29 -5.15
C ALA A 136 -19.42 1.58 -6.54
N LYS A 137 -20.26 0.68 -7.07
CA LYS A 137 -21.02 0.91 -8.31
C LYS A 137 -21.85 2.19 -8.21
N MET A 138 -22.63 2.33 -7.15
CA MET A 138 -23.47 3.50 -6.92
C MET A 138 -22.65 4.81 -6.88
N SER A 139 -21.49 4.80 -6.20
CA SER A 139 -20.59 5.96 -6.14
C SER A 139 -20.03 6.37 -7.51
N ALA A 140 -19.87 5.41 -8.41
CA ALA A 140 -19.44 5.66 -9.78
C ALA A 140 -20.58 6.19 -10.66
N GLU A 141 -21.75 5.55 -10.61
CA GLU A 141 -22.87 5.79 -11.54
C GLU A 141 -23.36 7.23 -11.57
N ILE A 142 -23.15 8.01 -10.52
CA ILE A 142 -23.55 9.42 -10.46
C ILE A 142 -22.85 10.30 -11.51
N THR A 143 -21.69 9.88 -12.00
CA THR A 143 -20.87 10.59 -13.01
C THR A 143 -20.26 9.65 -14.05
N HIS A 144 -19.75 8.50 -13.59
CA HIS A 144 -18.97 7.52 -14.34
C HIS A 144 -19.80 6.26 -14.61
N ASN A 145 -20.97 6.43 -15.25
CA ASN A 145 -21.89 5.33 -15.52
C ASN A 145 -21.51 4.49 -16.77
N HIS A 146 -20.34 4.70 -17.37
CA HIS A 146 -19.76 3.79 -18.34
C HIS A 146 -19.32 2.49 -17.64
N PRO A 147 -19.47 1.30 -18.27
CA PRO A 147 -19.08 0.02 -17.67
C PRO A 147 -17.65 0.01 -17.10
N GLU A 148 -16.68 0.58 -17.80
CA GLU A 148 -15.28 0.67 -17.33
C GLU A 148 -15.12 1.61 -16.11
N GLY A 149 -15.89 2.70 -16.04
CA GLY A 149 -15.89 3.60 -14.89
C GLY A 149 -16.46 2.93 -13.63
N ILE A 150 -17.54 2.15 -13.78
CA ILE A 150 -18.14 1.37 -12.72
C ILE A 150 -17.19 0.26 -12.27
N LYS A 151 -16.64 -0.49 -13.24
CA LYS A 151 -15.69 -1.58 -13.00
C LYS A 151 -14.46 -1.11 -12.20
N GLY A 152 -13.89 0.04 -12.55
CA GLY A 152 -12.74 0.59 -11.85
C GLY A 152 -12.99 0.90 -10.39
N ALA A 153 -14.14 1.50 -10.08
CA ALA A 153 -14.55 1.78 -8.69
C ALA A 153 -14.78 0.47 -7.89
N GLN A 154 -15.51 -0.48 -8.48
CA GLN A 154 -15.78 -1.76 -7.82
C GLN A 154 -14.49 -2.55 -7.57
N ALA A 155 -13.61 -2.66 -8.56
CA ALA A 155 -12.33 -3.36 -8.42
C ALA A 155 -11.44 -2.74 -7.31
N THR A 156 -11.39 -1.41 -7.25
CA THR A 156 -10.61 -0.69 -6.22
C THR A 156 -11.20 -0.92 -4.83
N ALA A 157 -12.52 -0.78 -4.66
CA ALA A 157 -13.19 -1.00 -3.37
C ALA A 157 -13.08 -2.46 -2.92
N ALA A 158 -13.24 -3.42 -3.84
CA ALA A 158 -13.07 -4.85 -3.57
C ALA A 158 -11.64 -5.18 -3.13
N ALA A 159 -10.63 -4.63 -3.80
CA ALA A 159 -9.23 -4.84 -3.41
C ALA A 159 -8.95 -4.31 -1.99
N ILE A 160 -9.50 -3.14 -1.62
CA ILE A 160 -9.38 -2.58 -0.25
C ILE A 160 -10.09 -3.49 0.76
N PHE A 161 -11.32 -3.92 0.45
CA PHE A 161 -12.08 -4.82 1.32
C PHE A 161 -11.35 -6.14 1.57
N LEU A 162 -10.89 -6.78 0.50
CA LEU A 162 -10.15 -8.05 0.59
C LEU A 162 -8.85 -7.89 1.38
N ALA A 163 -8.12 -6.80 1.14
CA ALA A 163 -6.90 -6.48 1.87
C ALA A 163 -7.14 -6.33 3.38
N ARG A 164 -8.14 -5.52 3.80
CA ARG A 164 -8.44 -5.31 5.22
C ARG A 164 -9.03 -6.53 5.92
N THR A 165 -9.63 -7.45 5.17
CA THR A 165 -10.20 -8.70 5.70
C THR A 165 -9.20 -9.85 5.72
N GLY A 166 -7.91 -9.58 5.44
CA GLY A 166 -6.82 -10.53 5.61
C GLY A 166 -6.58 -11.45 4.44
N LYS A 167 -7.06 -11.10 3.25
CA LYS A 167 -6.75 -11.84 2.04
C LYS A 167 -5.30 -11.63 1.61
N THR A 168 -4.67 -12.68 1.12
CA THR A 168 -3.33 -12.62 0.53
C THR A 168 -3.33 -11.83 -0.77
N LYS A 169 -2.17 -11.36 -1.20
CA LYS A 169 -2.03 -10.70 -2.50
C LYS A 169 -2.46 -11.58 -3.67
N GLU A 170 -2.20 -12.88 -3.59
CA GLU A 170 -2.63 -13.83 -4.62
C GLU A 170 -4.14 -13.96 -4.66
N GLU A 171 -4.83 -14.10 -3.50
CA GLU A 171 -6.29 -14.16 -3.44
C GLU A 171 -6.92 -12.84 -3.96
N ILE A 172 -6.30 -11.68 -3.68
CA ILE A 172 -6.74 -10.38 -4.20
C ILE A 172 -6.56 -10.35 -5.73
N ARG A 173 -5.42 -10.78 -6.25
CA ARG A 173 -5.15 -10.87 -7.68
C ARG A 173 -6.18 -11.74 -8.38
N GLU A 174 -6.33 -12.99 -7.94
CA GLU A 174 -7.28 -13.95 -8.51
C GLU A 174 -8.72 -13.42 -8.51
N TYR A 175 -9.14 -12.78 -7.42
CA TYR A 175 -10.47 -12.20 -7.35
C TYR A 175 -10.67 -11.09 -8.38
N ILE A 176 -9.72 -10.15 -8.47
CA ILE A 176 -9.80 -9.00 -9.37
C ILE A 176 -9.74 -9.45 -10.84
N GLU A 177 -8.89 -10.41 -11.18
CA GLU A 177 -8.80 -10.97 -12.53
C GLU A 177 -10.08 -11.70 -12.92
N ASN A 178 -10.57 -12.59 -12.07
CA ASN A 178 -11.75 -13.42 -12.37
C ASN A 178 -13.03 -12.60 -12.42
N THR A 179 -13.18 -11.58 -11.56
CA THR A 179 -14.44 -10.82 -11.44
C THR A 179 -14.49 -9.65 -12.42
N TYR A 180 -13.35 -8.95 -12.59
CA TYR A 180 -13.30 -7.71 -13.39
C TYR A 180 -12.55 -7.85 -14.71
N GLY A 181 -11.85 -8.97 -14.94
CA GLY A 181 -11.12 -9.22 -16.18
C GLY A 181 -9.92 -8.30 -16.41
N TYR A 182 -9.34 -7.75 -15.34
CA TYR A 182 -8.08 -7.04 -15.44
C TYR A 182 -6.93 -8.03 -15.55
N ASP A 183 -5.95 -7.76 -16.41
CA ASP A 183 -4.72 -8.56 -16.52
C ASP A 183 -3.69 -8.01 -15.51
N LEU A 184 -3.40 -8.78 -14.46
CA LEU A 184 -2.46 -8.46 -13.39
C LEU A 184 -1.21 -9.36 -13.41
N HIS A 185 -0.96 -10.09 -14.50
CA HIS A 185 0.18 -11.01 -14.62
C HIS A 185 1.51 -10.32 -14.87
N LYS A 186 1.50 -9.14 -15.46
CA LYS A 186 2.72 -8.35 -15.66
C LYS A 186 3.17 -7.74 -14.34
N SER A 187 4.48 -7.76 -14.12
CA SER A 187 5.09 -7.14 -12.96
C SER A 187 5.16 -5.60 -13.08
N TRP A 188 5.45 -4.94 -11.96
CA TRP A 188 5.77 -3.52 -11.97
C TRP A 188 6.97 -3.20 -12.87
N GLU A 189 8.00 -4.06 -12.88
CA GLU A 189 9.18 -3.91 -13.74
C GLU A 189 8.81 -3.93 -15.22
N ASP A 190 7.85 -4.78 -15.63
CA ASP A 190 7.37 -4.85 -17.02
C ASP A 190 6.70 -3.55 -17.46
N TRP A 191 6.03 -2.87 -16.53
CA TRP A 191 5.32 -1.62 -16.79
C TRP A 191 6.20 -0.38 -16.60
N HIS A 192 7.18 -0.39 -15.74
CA HIS A 192 7.91 0.78 -15.27
C HIS A 192 8.41 1.69 -16.40
N TRP A 193 9.01 1.12 -17.43
CA TRP A 193 9.60 1.91 -18.54
C TRP A 193 8.66 2.14 -19.70
N VAL A 194 7.57 1.39 -19.82
CA VAL A 194 6.66 1.44 -20.97
C VAL A 194 5.33 2.14 -20.65
N TYR A 195 4.98 2.30 -19.37
CA TYR A 195 3.76 2.97 -18.98
C TYR A 195 3.86 4.47 -19.26
N TYR A 196 2.78 5.02 -19.78
CA TYR A 196 2.64 6.44 -20.11
C TYR A 196 1.30 6.96 -19.59
N TRP A 197 1.05 8.26 -19.70
CA TRP A 197 -0.14 8.93 -19.21
C TRP A 197 -1.44 8.23 -19.62
N GLN A 198 -2.24 7.86 -18.62
CA GLN A 198 -3.56 7.30 -18.75
C GLN A 198 -4.46 7.93 -17.67
N SER A 199 -5.66 8.36 -18.05
CA SER A 199 -6.68 8.88 -17.11
C SER A 199 -7.98 8.06 -17.14
N SER A 200 -7.93 6.84 -17.69
CA SER A 200 -9.05 5.91 -17.75
C SER A 200 -8.94 4.84 -16.66
N CYS A 201 -10.07 4.32 -16.18
CA CYS A 201 -10.06 3.21 -15.22
C CYS A 201 -9.26 2.02 -15.72
N GLN A 202 -9.47 1.59 -16.98
CA GLN A 202 -8.78 0.45 -17.55
C GLN A 202 -7.28 0.67 -17.78
N GLY A 203 -6.83 1.91 -17.83
CA GLY A 203 -5.41 2.26 -17.96
C GLY A 203 -4.72 2.63 -16.66
N THR A 204 -5.45 2.83 -15.56
CA THR A 204 -4.91 3.25 -14.26
C THR A 204 -5.08 2.17 -13.19
N VAL A 205 -6.28 1.60 -13.04
CA VAL A 205 -6.61 0.70 -11.93
C VAL A 205 -5.76 -0.57 -11.92
N PRO A 206 -5.59 -1.33 -13.02
CA PRO A 206 -4.75 -2.51 -13.00
C PRO A 206 -3.29 -2.19 -12.65
N GLN A 207 -2.72 -1.08 -13.15
CA GLN A 207 -1.35 -0.69 -12.84
C GLN A 207 -1.16 -0.26 -11.38
N ALA A 208 -2.15 0.42 -10.80
CA ALA A 208 -2.17 0.75 -9.38
C ALA A 208 -2.23 -0.52 -8.50
N ILE A 209 -3.05 -1.51 -8.88
CA ILE A 209 -3.12 -2.80 -8.20
C ILE A 209 -1.81 -3.57 -8.35
N ILE A 210 -1.18 -3.60 -9.54
CA ILE A 210 0.14 -4.24 -9.76
C ILE A 210 1.21 -3.59 -8.88
N ALA A 211 1.25 -2.25 -8.78
CA ALA A 211 2.19 -1.55 -7.90
C ALA A 211 2.03 -1.98 -6.44
N PHE A 212 0.81 -2.20 -5.97
CA PHE A 212 0.52 -2.78 -4.65
C PHE A 212 0.95 -4.25 -4.58
N LEU A 213 0.56 -5.10 -5.54
CA LEU A 213 0.85 -6.53 -5.52
C LEU A 213 2.36 -6.82 -5.46
N ASP A 214 3.17 -6.03 -6.14
CA ASP A 214 4.62 -6.18 -6.18
C ASP A 214 5.36 -5.46 -5.05
N SER A 215 4.63 -4.76 -4.17
CA SER A 215 5.23 -4.00 -3.08
C SER A 215 5.59 -4.88 -1.88
N THR A 216 6.50 -4.41 -1.05
CA THR A 216 6.94 -5.08 0.21
C THR A 216 6.54 -4.29 1.46
N GLY A 217 5.84 -3.15 1.30
CA GLY A 217 5.39 -2.28 2.37
C GLY A 217 4.67 -1.06 1.79
N PHE A 218 4.07 -0.24 2.66
CA PHE A 218 3.30 0.93 2.24
C PHE A 218 4.12 1.91 1.39
N GLU A 219 5.30 2.34 1.87
CA GLU A 219 6.15 3.28 1.15
C GLU A 219 6.63 2.72 -0.19
N ASP A 220 6.99 1.43 -0.24
CA ASP A 220 7.38 0.75 -1.47
C ASP A 220 6.24 0.74 -2.49
N ALA A 221 4.99 0.52 -2.05
CA ALA A 221 3.81 0.59 -2.90
C ALA A 221 3.64 1.99 -3.53
N ILE A 222 3.75 3.04 -2.71
CA ILE A 222 3.68 4.43 -3.18
C ILE A 222 4.80 4.74 -4.17
N ARG A 223 6.05 4.34 -3.86
CA ARG A 223 7.19 4.56 -4.74
C ARG A 223 7.03 3.87 -6.08
N LYS A 224 6.52 2.64 -6.09
CA LYS A 224 6.20 1.91 -7.31
C LYS A 224 5.11 2.62 -8.12
N ALA A 225 4.02 3.03 -7.49
CA ALA A 225 2.93 3.72 -8.18
C ALA A 225 3.38 5.03 -8.83
N VAL A 226 4.03 5.91 -8.08
CA VAL A 226 4.49 7.21 -8.58
C VAL A 226 5.55 7.06 -9.67
N SER A 227 6.51 6.15 -9.51
CA SER A 227 7.57 5.94 -10.49
C SER A 227 7.13 5.22 -11.78
N LEU A 228 5.89 4.72 -11.85
CA LEU A 228 5.27 4.39 -13.14
C LEU A 228 5.10 5.63 -14.02
N GLY A 229 5.01 6.81 -13.42
CA GLY A 229 4.67 8.04 -14.14
C GLY A 229 3.20 8.09 -14.54
N GLY A 230 2.87 8.94 -15.52
CA GLY A 230 1.47 9.13 -15.92
C GLY A 230 0.70 9.96 -14.90
N ASP A 231 -0.53 9.59 -14.62
CA ASP A 231 -1.44 10.16 -13.62
C ASP A 231 -1.03 9.65 -12.23
N SER A 232 0.07 10.20 -11.72
CA SER A 232 0.81 9.61 -10.61
C SER A 232 0.15 9.81 -9.25
N ASP A 233 -0.62 10.86 -9.05
CA ASP A 233 -1.43 11.09 -7.86
C ASP A 233 -2.57 10.08 -7.78
N THR A 234 -3.33 9.87 -8.86
CA THR A 234 -4.40 8.87 -8.92
C THR A 234 -3.85 7.44 -8.80
N LEU A 235 -2.75 7.10 -9.50
CA LEU A 235 -2.09 5.80 -9.34
C LEU A 235 -1.72 5.55 -7.86
N ALA A 236 -1.08 6.52 -7.24
CA ALA A 236 -0.63 6.40 -5.87
C ALA A 236 -1.79 6.48 -4.85
N CYS A 237 -2.85 7.25 -5.15
CA CYS A 237 -4.08 7.29 -4.35
C CYS A 237 -4.73 5.91 -4.26
N ILE A 238 -4.95 5.25 -5.39
CA ILE A 238 -5.55 3.91 -5.47
C ILE A 238 -4.61 2.89 -4.78
N THR A 239 -3.33 2.89 -5.14
CA THR A 239 -2.32 1.99 -4.56
C THR A 239 -2.21 2.17 -3.05
N GLY A 240 -2.16 3.41 -2.57
CA GLY A 240 -2.04 3.75 -1.16
C GLY A 240 -3.27 3.33 -0.35
N ALA A 241 -4.47 3.44 -0.93
CA ALA A 241 -5.69 2.97 -0.29
C ALA A 241 -5.68 1.46 -0.03
N ILE A 242 -5.22 0.67 -1.02
CA ILE A 242 -5.11 -0.79 -0.91
C ILE A 242 -3.96 -1.17 0.03
N ALA A 243 -2.81 -0.51 -0.11
CA ALA A 243 -1.62 -0.75 0.70
C ALA A 243 -1.86 -0.45 2.19
N GLU A 244 -2.56 0.65 2.53
CA GLU A 244 -2.97 0.94 3.90
C GLU A 244 -3.78 -0.20 4.50
N ALA A 245 -4.75 -0.72 3.75
CA ALA A 245 -5.62 -1.80 4.18
C ALA A 245 -4.84 -3.11 4.38
N PHE A 246 -3.90 -3.40 3.49
CA PHE A 246 -3.12 -4.63 3.51
C PHE A 246 -2.01 -4.63 4.56
N TYR A 247 -1.27 -3.53 4.68
CA TYR A 247 -0.13 -3.42 5.60
C TYR A 247 -0.50 -2.92 7.01
N GLY A 248 -1.79 -2.71 7.27
CA GLY A 248 -2.28 -2.37 8.61
C GLY A 248 -2.08 -0.91 8.99
N GLY A 249 -1.90 -0.01 8.02
CA GLY A 249 -1.80 1.43 8.24
C GLY A 249 -0.78 2.12 7.35
N VAL A 250 -0.64 3.42 7.59
CA VAL A 250 0.35 4.28 6.93
C VAL A 250 1.47 4.55 7.94
N PRO A 251 2.76 4.50 7.56
CA PRO A 251 3.86 4.84 8.45
C PRO A 251 3.68 6.23 9.09
N ASP A 252 3.93 6.35 10.39
CA ASP A 252 3.63 7.54 11.19
C ASP A 252 4.19 8.84 10.59
N LEU A 253 5.43 8.83 10.10
CA LEU A 253 6.05 10.01 9.49
C LEU A 253 5.32 10.47 8.22
N ILE A 254 4.84 9.52 7.40
CA ILE A 254 4.05 9.83 6.20
C ILE A 254 2.68 10.35 6.62
N ALA A 255 2.01 9.65 7.54
CA ALA A 255 0.70 10.04 8.04
C ALA A 255 0.71 11.44 8.66
N GLN A 256 1.70 11.77 9.49
CA GLN A 256 1.87 13.10 10.10
C GLN A 256 2.07 14.18 9.03
N LYS A 257 2.93 13.95 8.05
CA LYS A 257 3.16 14.92 6.96
C LYS A 257 1.91 15.18 6.14
N VAL A 258 1.18 14.13 5.77
CA VAL A 258 -0.04 14.23 4.97
C VAL A 258 -1.14 14.95 5.75
N THR A 259 -1.31 14.60 7.02
CA THR A 259 -2.40 15.17 7.81
C THR A 259 -2.12 16.59 8.29
N TYR A 260 -0.87 17.06 8.37
CA TYR A 260 -0.50 18.34 8.96
C TYR A 260 -1.29 19.56 8.41
N ASN A 261 -1.56 19.59 7.11
CA ASN A 261 -2.24 20.72 6.44
C ASN A 261 -3.66 20.42 5.98
N LEU A 262 -4.27 19.29 6.42
CA LEU A 262 -5.62 18.96 5.99
C LEU A 262 -6.67 19.94 6.55
N PRO A 263 -7.74 20.23 5.80
CA PRO A 263 -8.88 20.97 6.31
C PRO A 263 -9.49 20.28 7.54
N LYS A 264 -9.98 21.08 8.50
CA LYS A 264 -10.60 20.54 9.73
C LYS A 264 -11.70 19.50 9.46
N VAL A 265 -12.47 19.69 8.40
CA VAL A 265 -13.54 18.75 8.02
C VAL A 265 -12.98 17.38 7.63
N PHE A 266 -11.77 17.30 7.04
CA PHE A 266 -11.14 16.01 6.70
C PHE A 266 -10.80 15.23 7.96
N TYR A 267 -10.26 15.87 9.00
CA TYR A 267 -10.06 15.22 10.30
C TYR A 267 -11.34 14.67 10.89
N GLN A 268 -12.43 15.45 10.86
CA GLN A 268 -13.72 15.02 11.37
C GLN A 268 -14.24 13.79 10.62
N ILE A 269 -14.04 13.73 9.31
CA ILE A 269 -14.42 12.59 8.48
C ILE A 269 -13.55 11.36 8.82
N ILE A 270 -12.24 11.53 8.91
CA ILE A 270 -11.30 10.45 9.25
C ILE A 270 -11.65 9.87 10.63
N ASP A 271 -11.92 10.73 11.61
CA ASP A 271 -12.29 10.28 12.96
C ASP A 271 -13.67 9.62 12.97
N GLY A 272 -14.65 10.15 12.26
CA GLY A 272 -15.96 9.50 12.09
C GLY A 272 -15.86 8.12 11.45
N MET A 273 -15.00 7.96 10.45
CA MET A 273 -14.74 6.65 9.84
C MET A 273 -14.10 5.66 10.82
N LYS A 274 -13.23 6.12 11.73
CA LYS A 274 -12.65 5.26 12.79
C LYS A 274 -13.72 4.81 13.80
N GLU A 275 -14.69 5.65 14.09
CA GLU A 275 -15.77 5.35 15.04
C GLU A 275 -16.83 4.40 14.46
N GLU A 276 -17.20 4.58 13.20
CA GLU A 276 -18.34 3.87 12.56
C GLU A 276 -17.89 2.59 11.82
N THR A 277 -16.60 2.35 11.64
CA THR A 277 -16.10 1.23 10.82
C THR A 277 -14.93 0.50 11.48
N ALA A 278 -14.46 -0.58 10.86
CA ALA A 278 -13.21 -1.24 11.24
C ALA A 278 -11.95 -0.38 10.94
N TYR A 279 -12.10 0.80 10.35
CA TYR A 279 -11.00 1.71 10.08
C TYR A 279 -10.38 2.20 11.40
N GLY A 280 -9.07 1.97 11.56
CA GLY A 280 -8.36 2.29 12.81
C GLY A 280 -8.42 1.20 13.89
N VAL A 281 -9.25 0.17 13.75
CA VAL A 281 -9.23 -1.07 14.55
C VAL A 281 -8.33 -2.10 13.88
N LEU A 282 -7.60 -1.70 12.86
CA LEU A 282 -6.60 -2.57 12.27
C LEU A 282 -5.64 -3.01 13.37
N LYS A 283 -5.85 -4.22 13.87
CA LYS A 283 -4.70 -4.96 14.40
C LYS A 283 -3.68 -4.87 13.28
N PRO A 284 -2.40 -4.59 13.59
CA PRO A 284 -1.38 -4.78 12.59
C PRO A 284 -1.68 -6.13 11.96
N SER A 285 -2.13 -6.11 10.70
CA SER A 285 -2.37 -7.35 9.99
C SER A 285 -0.99 -7.99 9.94
N ASN A 286 -0.87 -9.23 10.40
CA ASN A 286 0.33 -10.05 10.22
C ASN A 286 0.57 -10.33 8.71
N ASN A 287 -0.03 -9.55 7.84
CA ASN A 287 0.07 -9.64 6.38
C ASN A 287 1.32 -8.93 5.84
N TYR A 288 2.42 -9.10 6.54
CA TYR A 288 3.72 -8.88 5.92
C TYR A 288 3.88 -9.93 4.82
N ASP A 289 4.36 -9.52 3.63
CA ASP A 289 4.67 -10.47 2.55
C ASP A 289 5.83 -11.40 2.99
N LEU A 290 5.51 -12.29 3.93
CA LEU A 290 6.45 -13.31 4.39
C LEU A 290 6.68 -14.39 3.32
N GLU A 291 5.80 -14.46 2.33
CA GLU A 291 5.90 -15.40 1.21
C GLU A 291 7.19 -15.17 0.40
N ARG A 292 7.67 -13.93 0.31
CA ARG A 292 8.96 -13.65 -0.34
C ARG A 292 10.13 -14.39 0.28
N PHE A 293 10.12 -14.56 1.60
CA PHE A 293 11.13 -15.35 2.32
C PHE A 293 10.94 -16.84 2.10
N LEU A 294 9.70 -17.32 2.18
CA LEU A 294 9.37 -18.73 1.95
C LEU A 294 9.80 -19.18 0.55
N LYS A 295 9.44 -18.42 -0.49
CA LYS A 295 9.84 -18.70 -1.88
C LYS A 295 11.35 -18.79 -2.05
N ALA A 296 12.10 -17.84 -1.49
CA ALA A 296 13.58 -17.88 -1.54
C ALA A 296 14.15 -19.08 -0.77
N GLN A 297 13.60 -19.37 0.38
CA GLN A 297 14.10 -20.45 1.25
C GLN A 297 13.78 -21.86 0.71
N VAL A 298 12.75 -22.03 -0.14
CA VAL A 298 12.43 -23.33 -0.76
C VAL A 298 13.64 -23.93 -1.47
N TYR A 299 14.42 -23.08 -2.16
CA TYR A 299 15.56 -23.53 -2.96
C TYR A 299 16.88 -23.52 -2.20
N ASP A 300 17.03 -22.61 -1.24
CA ASP A 300 18.35 -22.29 -0.69
C ASP A 300 18.52 -22.68 0.80
N TYR A 301 17.44 -23.02 1.53
CA TYR A 301 17.56 -23.29 2.96
C TYR A 301 18.45 -24.48 3.28
N ASP A 302 18.28 -25.60 2.57
CA ASP A 302 19.09 -26.80 2.78
C ASP A 302 20.57 -26.56 2.42
N THR A 303 20.82 -25.71 1.42
CA THR A 303 22.17 -25.30 1.04
C THR A 303 22.79 -24.43 2.13
N ALA A 304 22.03 -23.43 2.62
CA ALA A 304 22.47 -22.58 3.71
C ALA A 304 22.81 -23.39 4.97
N LEU A 305 21.96 -24.34 5.34
CA LEU A 305 22.16 -25.18 6.51
C LEU A 305 23.39 -26.11 6.37
N ARG A 306 23.65 -26.65 5.18
CA ARG A 306 24.87 -27.43 4.89
C ARG A 306 26.13 -26.58 5.00
N GLU A 307 26.13 -25.36 4.47
CA GLU A 307 27.26 -24.43 4.56
C GLU A 307 27.52 -24.01 6.01
N LEU A 308 26.46 -23.75 6.78
CA LEU A 308 26.56 -23.44 8.20
C LEU A 308 27.13 -24.61 9.00
N ARG A 309 26.66 -25.85 8.79
CA ARG A 309 27.23 -27.07 9.43
C ARG A 309 28.68 -27.30 9.06
N ALA A 310 29.10 -26.92 7.84
CA ALA A 310 30.50 -26.95 7.44
C ALA A 310 31.32 -25.79 8.07
N GLY A 311 30.65 -24.85 8.73
CA GLY A 311 31.28 -23.70 9.36
C GLY A 311 31.86 -22.69 8.37
N GLN A 312 31.30 -22.60 7.18
CA GLN A 312 31.73 -21.63 6.16
C GLN A 312 30.61 -21.34 5.15
N LYS A 313 30.12 -20.12 5.15
CA LYS A 313 29.17 -19.60 4.18
C LYS A 313 29.86 -19.40 2.82
N GLN A 314 29.25 -19.88 1.74
CA GLN A 314 29.75 -19.80 0.36
C GLN A 314 28.74 -19.13 -0.58
N SER A 315 27.45 -19.42 -0.47
CA SER A 315 26.40 -18.95 -1.38
C SER A 315 25.73 -17.65 -0.90
N HIS A 316 24.78 -17.15 -1.69
CA HIS A 316 24.18 -15.80 -1.54
C HIS A 316 22.80 -15.80 -0.87
N TRP A 317 22.65 -16.40 0.31
CA TRP A 317 21.37 -16.58 1.00
C TRP A 317 21.15 -15.71 2.24
N ILE A 318 22.10 -14.88 2.64
CA ILE A 318 22.09 -14.14 3.92
C ILE A 318 20.84 -13.28 4.12
N TRP A 319 20.32 -12.64 3.04
CA TRP A 319 19.22 -11.68 3.12
C TRP A 319 17.88 -12.28 3.54
N TYR A 320 17.62 -13.55 3.23
CA TYR A 320 16.35 -14.22 3.51
C TYR A 320 16.45 -15.35 4.54
N ILE A 321 17.66 -15.79 4.92
CA ILE A 321 17.87 -16.69 6.05
C ILE A 321 18.08 -15.90 7.34
N PHE A 322 18.86 -14.82 7.29
CA PHE A 322 19.11 -13.90 8.40
C PHE A 322 18.74 -12.47 7.98
N PRO A 323 17.43 -12.17 7.84
CA PRO A 323 17.02 -10.85 7.39
C PRO A 323 17.38 -9.77 8.41
N GLN A 324 17.68 -8.58 7.89
CA GLN A 324 18.00 -7.37 8.67
C GLN A 324 16.98 -6.28 8.40
N MET A 325 17.04 -5.17 9.13
CA MET A 325 16.20 -4.01 8.89
C MET A 325 16.36 -3.48 7.46
N LYS A 326 15.24 -3.15 6.81
CA LYS A 326 15.21 -2.45 5.52
C LYS A 326 15.90 -1.10 5.67
N GLY A 327 16.74 -0.74 4.69
CA GLY A 327 17.49 0.52 4.72
C GLY A 327 18.91 0.42 5.32
N LEU A 328 19.30 -0.71 5.93
CA LEU A 328 20.70 -0.93 6.34
C LEU A 328 21.63 -1.22 5.16
N GLY A 329 21.10 -1.76 4.08
CA GLY A 329 21.83 -2.02 2.85
C GLY A 329 21.16 -1.36 1.64
N HIS A 330 21.95 -1.16 0.55
CA HIS A 330 21.48 -0.43 -0.64
C HIS A 330 21.23 -1.36 -1.85
N SER A 331 21.55 -2.65 -1.77
CA SER A 331 21.31 -3.59 -2.87
C SER A 331 19.82 -3.93 -2.99
N TYR A 332 19.41 -4.38 -4.18
CA TYR A 332 18.05 -4.90 -4.40
C TYR A 332 17.66 -5.93 -3.33
N ASN A 333 18.45 -6.97 -3.10
CA ASN A 333 18.15 -8.00 -2.12
C ASN A 333 18.08 -7.46 -0.68
N ALA A 334 18.91 -6.48 -0.31
CA ALA A 334 18.87 -5.87 1.01
C ALA A 334 17.55 -5.09 1.25
N ASN A 335 16.99 -4.49 0.21
CA ASN A 335 15.72 -3.79 0.27
C ASN A 335 14.53 -4.74 0.13
N TYR A 336 14.58 -5.70 -0.79
CA TYR A 336 13.50 -6.65 -1.04
C TYR A 336 13.25 -7.59 0.17
N TYR A 337 14.32 -8.15 0.76
CA TYR A 337 14.24 -9.00 1.95
C TYR A 337 14.41 -8.24 3.26
N GLY A 338 14.50 -6.93 3.24
CA GLY A 338 14.61 -6.11 4.44
C GLY A 338 13.31 -6.14 5.25
N ILE A 339 13.45 -6.30 6.57
CA ILE A 339 12.35 -6.22 7.54
C ILE A 339 12.01 -4.76 7.78
N SER A 340 10.74 -4.39 7.62
CA SER A 340 10.27 -3.00 7.69
C SER A 340 10.20 -2.42 9.11
N GLY A 341 10.15 -3.27 10.14
CA GLY A 341 10.06 -2.84 11.52
C GLY A 341 9.81 -3.98 12.51
N ARG A 342 9.54 -3.59 13.75
CA ARG A 342 9.34 -4.51 14.89
C ARG A 342 8.24 -5.53 14.63
N GLU A 343 7.10 -5.11 14.10
CA GLU A 343 5.93 -5.97 13.92
C GLU A 343 6.16 -7.01 12.80
N GLU A 344 6.85 -6.65 11.73
CA GLU A 344 7.22 -7.63 10.70
C GLU A 344 8.25 -8.63 11.24
N ALA A 345 9.23 -8.19 12.02
CA ALA A 345 10.18 -9.09 12.66
C ALA A 345 9.49 -10.07 13.61
N LYS A 346 8.47 -9.60 14.34
CA LYS A 346 7.64 -10.44 15.20
C LYS A 346 6.84 -11.45 14.40
N ALA A 347 6.16 -11.00 13.33
CA ALA A 347 5.42 -11.88 12.43
C ALA A 347 6.32 -12.95 11.79
N TYR A 348 7.56 -12.58 11.41
CA TYR A 348 8.56 -13.52 10.90
C TYR A 348 8.92 -14.60 11.93
N LEU A 349 9.13 -14.22 13.20
CA LEU A 349 9.45 -15.14 14.30
C LEU A 349 8.28 -16.06 14.69
N GLU A 350 7.06 -15.56 14.60
CA GLU A 350 5.82 -16.28 14.92
C GLU A 350 5.38 -17.19 13.77
N HIS A 351 5.89 -16.98 12.55
CA HIS A 351 5.58 -17.84 11.41
C HIS A 351 6.19 -19.23 11.62
N GLU A 352 5.35 -20.28 11.56
CA GLU A 352 5.71 -21.66 11.87
C GLU A 352 7.00 -22.11 11.17
N THR A 353 7.14 -21.86 9.87
CA THR A 353 8.31 -22.27 9.08
C THR A 353 9.49 -21.31 9.25
N LEU A 354 9.27 -19.99 9.12
CA LEU A 354 10.35 -19.00 9.09
C LEU A 354 11.02 -18.85 10.46
N GLY A 355 10.22 -18.78 11.52
CA GLY A 355 10.73 -18.70 12.90
C GLY A 355 11.49 -19.95 13.32
N ALA A 356 11.00 -21.14 12.94
CA ALA A 356 11.67 -22.40 13.18
C ALA A 356 13.03 -22.48 12.45
N ARG A 357 13.04 -22.13 11.16
CA ARG A 357 14.27 -22.14 10.34
C ARG A 357 15.31 -21.12 10.79
N LEU A 358 14.88 -19.94 11.22
CA LEU A 358 15.79 -18.92 11.74
C LEU A 358 16.47 -19.42 13.02
N ARG A 359 15.72 -20.04 13.95
CA ARG A 359 16.28 -20.61 15.17
C ARG A 359 17.21 -21.77 14.86
N GLU A 360 16.82 -22.73 14.00
CA GLU A 360 17.66 -23.86 13.60
C GLU A 360 18.98 -23.40 12.98
N ALA A 361 18.94 -22.41 12.08
CA ALA A 361 20.15 -21.86 11.48
C ALA A 361 21.04 -21.14 12.53
N THR A 362 20.43 -20.47 13.49
CA THR A 362 21.13 -19.78 14.59
C THR A 362 21.76 -20.81 15.56
N GLU A 363 21.05 -21.86 15.93
CA GLU A 363 21.57 -22.99 16.74
C GLU A 363 22.74 -23.67 16.05
N THR A 364 22.63 -23.88 14.74
CA THR A 364 23.71 -24.45 13.95
C THR A 364 24.99 -23.62 14.06
N ILE A 365 24.90 -22.29 13.98
CA ILE A 365 26.07 -21.41 14.15
C ILE A 365 26.61 -21.49 15.58
N LEU A 366 25.74 -21.51 16.57
CA LEU A 366 26.15 -21.65 17.97
C LEU A 366 26.83 -22.99 18.27
N SER A 367 26.55 -24.04 17.53
CA SER A 367 27.21 -25.35 17.71
C SER A 367 28.64 -25.42 17.14
N ILE A 368 29.06 -24.44 16.30
CA ILE A 368 30.38 -24.45 15.68
C ILE A 368 31.42 -24.05 16.72
N GLU A 369 32.40 -24.94 16.97
CA GLU A 369 33.51 -24.66 17.90
C GLU A 369 34.77 -24.19 17.15
N GLY A 370 35.57 -23.38 17.82
CA GLY A 370 36.92 -23.00 17.37
C GLY A 370 36.99 -22.03 16.16
N LYS A 371 35.85 -21.51 15.70
CA LYS A 371 35.80 -20.54 14.59
C LYS A 371 35.24 -19.20 15.06
N SER A 372 35.79 -18.13 14.53
CA SER A 372 35.24 -16.79 14.62
C SER A 372 34.08 -16.60 13.64
N ILE A 373 33.23 -15.59 13.89
CA ILE A 373 32.12 -15.28 12.96
C ILE A 373 32.62 -14.85 11.57
N GLN A 374 33.81 -14.25 11.48
CA GLN A 374 34.43 -13.86 10.20
C GLN A 374 34.90 -15.09 9.37
N GLU A 375 35.24 -16.18 10.03
CA GLU A 375 35.58 -17.45 9.33
C GLU A 375 34.31 -18.18 8.88
N ILE A 376 33.22 -18.07 9.63
CA ILE A 376 31.92 -18.67 9.30
C ILE A 376 31.20 -17.84 8.22
N MET A 377 31.18 -16.53 8.38
CA MET A 377 30.52 -15.56 7.49
C MET A 377 31.52 -14.47 7.04
N PRO A 378 32.24 -14.70 5.94
CA PRO A 378 33.27 -13.77 5.50
C PRO A 378 32.77 -12.39 5.11
N GLY A 379 33.59 -11.38 5.31
CA GLY A 379 33.37 -10.02 4.84
C GLY A 379 32.17 -9.31 5.48
N ILE A 380 31.32 -8.71 4.66
CA ILE A 380 30.17 -7.94 5.11
C ILE A 380 29.04 -8.82 5.69
N ASP A 381 29.03 -10.12 5.44
CA ASP A 381 27.99 -11.01 5.88
C ASP A 381 27.99 -11.20 7.41
N ALA A 382 29.16 -11.12 8.06
CA ALA A 382 29.24 -11.07 9.53
C ALA A 382 28.54 -9.83 10.12
N LEU A 383 28.60 -8.68 9.45
CA LEU A 383 27.89 -7.45 9.88
C LEU A 383 26.39 -7.58 9.67
N LYS A 384 25.95 -8.14 8.54
CA LYS A 384 24.53 -8.41 8.29
C LYS A 384 23.98 -9.39 9.31
N PHE A 385 24.71 -10.43 9.63
CA PHE A 385 24.34 -11.39 10.67
C PHE A 385 24.21 -10.73 12.03
N LYS A 386 25.16 -9.85 12.43
CA LYS A 386 25.06 -9.04 13.65
C LYS A 386 23.78 -8.20 13.68
N SER A 387 23.47 -7.53 12.58
CA SER A 387 22.26 -6.71 12.46
C SER A 387 21.00 -7.56 12.60
N SER A 388 20.94 -8.73 11.96
CA SER A 388 19.83 -9.68 12.08
C SER A 388 19.66 -10.19 13.51
N MET A 389 20.73 -10.65 14.15
CA MET A 389 20.66 -11.12 15.55
C MET A 389 20.24 -10.01 16.50
N THR A 390 20.70 -8.78 16.28
CA THR A 390 20.25 -7.60 17.05
C THR A 390 18.75 -7.34 16.87
N LEU A 391 18.27 -7.42 15.64
CA LEU A 391 16.84 -7.23 15.33
C LEU A 391 15.97 -8.22 16.12
N PHE A 392 16.28 -9.52 15.99
CA PHE A 392 15.46 -10.56 16.59
C PHE A 392 15.62 -10.67 18.12
N ASP A 393 16.76 -10.32 18.67
CA ASP A 393 16.95 -10.21 20.12
C ASP A 393 16.13 -9.05 20.73
N LEU A 394 16.00 -7.92 20.04
CA LEU A 394 15.16 -6.80 20.49
C LEU A 394 13.65 -7.07 20.36
N VAL A 395 13.27 -7.98 19.47
CA VAL A 395 11.87 -8.35 19.24
C VAL A 395 11.43 -9.50 20.14
N SER A 396 12.34 -10.46 20.43
CA SER A 396 12.12 -11.62 21.30
C SER A 396 13.22 -11.70 22.36
N PRO A 397 13.20 -10.85 23.38
CA PRO A 397 14.21 -10.86 24.44
C PRO A 397 14.24 -12.20 25.20
N GLY A 398 15.45 -12.75 25.37
CA GLY A 398 15.66 -14.05 26.04
C GLY A 398 15.60 -15.26 25.12
N ASP A 399 15.40 -15.07 23.84
CA ASP A 399 15.53 -16.10 22.80
C ASP A 399 17.03 -16.36 22.50
N ILE A 400 17.31 -17.33 21.62
CA ILE A 400 18.65 -17.78 21.25
C ILE A 400 19.57 -16.67 20.67
N PHE A 401 19.00 -15.59 20.16
CA PHE A 401 19.71 -14.51 19.47
C PHE A 401 20.69 -13.76 20.38
N ALA A 402 20.32 -13.57 21.65
CA ALA A 402 21.21 -12.97 22.66
C ALA A 402 22.51 -13.77 22.83
N GLN A 403 22.42 -15.10 22.83
CA GLN A 403 23.60 -15.98 22.97
C GLN A 403 24.60 -15.79 21.82
N VAL A 404 24.11 -15.54 20.59
CA VAL A 404 24.96 -15.23 19.44
C VAL A 404 25.68 -13.89 19.64
N ILE A 405 24.95 -12.88 20.10
CA ILE A 405 25.51 -11.55 20.35
C ILE A 405 26.60 -11.62 21.41
N ASP A 406 26.37 -12.35 22.50
CA ASP A 406 27.35 -12.53 23.57
C ASP A 406 28.58 -13.29 23.09
N ARG A 407 28.38 -14.39 22.39
CA ARG A 407 29.48 -15.27 21.95
C ARG A 407 30.36 -14.67 20.86
N PHE A 408 29.75 -14.10 19.82
CA PHE A 408 30.48 -13.70 18.63
C PHE A 408 30.72 -12.18 18.55
N PHE A 409 30.02 -11.38 19.35
CA PHE A 409 30.10 -9.92 19.30
C PHE A 409 30.33 -9.28 20.67
N SER A 410 30.75 -10.08 21.68
CA SER A 410 31.07 -9.61 23.04
C SER A 410 29.94 -8.77 23.68
N GLY A 411 28.68 -9.18 23.47
CA GLY A 411 27.50 -8.49 23.96
C GLY A 411 27.14 -7.19 23.21
N SER A 412 27.89 -6.83 22.17
CA SER A 412 27.67 -5.57 21.44
C SER A 412 26.63 -5.73 20.34
N ARG A 413 25.49 -5.07 20.48
CA ARG A 413 24.43 -4.99 19.45
C ARG A 413 24.83 -4.06 18.29
N ASP A 414 24.18 -4.21 17.13
CA ASP A 414 24.28 -3.27 16.03
C ASP A 414 23.49 -1.99 16.34
N MET A 415 24.19 -0.90 16.59
CA MET A 415 23.58 0.38 17.01
C MET A 415 22.70 1.02 15.94
N LYS A 416 22.92 0.71 14.65
CA LYS A 416 22.03 1.19 13.58
C LYS A 416 20.68 0.51 13.67
N THR A 417 20.66 -0.82 13.83
CA THR A 417 19.42 -1.59 14.05
C THR A 417 18.68 -1.13 15.30
N VAL A 418 19.40 -0.93 16.43
CA VAL A 418 18.81 -0.42 17.67
C VAL A 418 18.10 0.92 17.44
N LYS A 419 18.77 1.85 16.78
CA LYS A 419 18.22 3.17 16.47
C LYS A 419 16.98 3.07 15.60
N MET A 420 17.02 2.31 14.50
CA MET A 420 15.90 2.15 13.55
C MET A 420 14.66 1.49 14.17
N LEU A 421 14.82 0.65 15.22
CA LEU A 421 13.68 0.06 15.93
C LEU A 421 13.12 0.94 17.04
N SER A 422 13.83 2.02 17.41
CA SER A 422 13.41 2.98 18.44
C SER A 422 12.76 4.23 17.85
N GLU A 423 12.93 4.44 16.54
CA GLU A 423 12.27 5.47 15.73
C GLU A 423 10.94 4.98 15.18
#